data_3456ecaeec033617a252ef99ff353201
#
_entry.id   3456ecaeec033617a252ef99ff353201
#
_cell.length_a   1.000
_cell.length_b   1.000
_cell.length_c   1.000
_cell.angle_alpha   90.00
_cell.angle_beta   90.00
_cell.angle_gamma   90.00
#
_symmetry.space_group_name_H-M   'P 1'
#
loop_
_entity.id
_entity.type
_entity.pdbx_description
1 polymer ?
#
loop_
_entity_poly.entity_id
_entity_poly.type
_entity_poly.pdbx_seq_one_letter_code
_entity_poly.pdbx_strand_id
1 'polypeptide(L)'
;MIDRTIPFYNIIMRCDRILPMEIKLPEGYSIRTYQPGDEDAWAALMCAVGEQTSLIDAKNEFVQRYLADAALTDRIFFAVDSNGAIVGSAIAWAHDPRGMGVRVLHWVAVHPEHQRKGLGKALCQTCLRLFRREDNALPVYLHTQPWSW
;
A
#
# COMPACT_ATOMS: atom_id res chain seq x y z
N MET A 1 -10.35 -5.66 -12.42
CA MET A 1 -9.99 -5.17 -13.79
C MET A 1 -10.26 -3.68 -13.81
N ILE A 2 -9.28 -2.87 -14.18
CA ILE A 2 -9.43 -1.40 -14.25
C ILE A 2 -10.37 -1.06 -15.41
N ASP A 3 -11.45 -0.35 -15.14
CA ASP A 3 -12.38 0.14 -16.18
C ASP A 3 -11.84 1.45 -16.77
N ARG A 4 -11.12 1.34 -17.90
CA ARG A 4 -10.52 2.47 -18.59
C ARG A 4 -11.51 3.28 -19.45
N THR A 5 -12.79 2.92 -19.46
CA THR A 5 -13.84 3.74 -20.11
C THR A 5 -14.22 4.94 -19.24
N ILE A 6 -13.93 4.89 -17.96
CA ILE A 6 -14.12 6.01 -17.02
C ILE A 6 -13.00 7.03 -17.25
N PRO A 7 -13.29 8.33 -17.46
CA PRO A 7 -12.27 9.35 -17.61
C PRO A 7 -11.34 9.42 -16.39
N PHE A 8 -10.06 9.66 -16.65
CA PHE A 8 -9.08 9.83 -15.59
C PHE A 8 -9.30 11.15 -14.82
N TYR A 9 -9.44 11.05 -13.52
CA TYR A 9 -9.35 12.16 -12.58
C TYR A 9 -8.41 11.78 -11.45
N ASN A 10 -7.51 12.69 -11.08
CA ASN A 10 -6.70 12.52 -9.89
C ASN A 10 -7.53 12.89 -8.65
N ILE A 11 -7.88 11.89 -7.86
CA ILE A 11 -8.65 12.07 -6.63
C ILE A 11 -7.67 12.08 -5.46
N ILE A 12 -7.68 13.17 -4.67
CA ILE A 12 -6.89 13.29 -3.46
C ILE A 12 -7.84 13.16 -2.26
N MET A 13 -7.61 12.17 -1.45
CA MET A 13 -8.29 11.98 -0.17
C MET A 13 -7.37 12.44 0.96
N ARG A 14 -7.94 13.04 2.00
CA ARG A 14 -7.22 13.53 3.17
C ARG A 14 -7.89 13.03 4.44
N CYS A 15 -7.08 12.54 5.36
CA CYS A 15 -7.48 12.19 6.72
C CYS A 15 -6.74 13.10 7.71
N ASP A 16 -7.47 14.00 8.36
CA ASP A 16 -6.90 14.97 9.31
C ASP A 16 -6.65 14.37 10.69
N ARG A 17 -7.39 13.32 11.05
CA ARG A 17 -7.27 12.67 12.36
C ARG A 17 -7.51 11.18 12.26
N ILE A 18 -6.54 10.41 12.70
CA ILE A 18 -6.63 8.96 12.74
C ILE A 18 -7.23 8.53 14.09
N LEU A 19 -8.42 7.94 14.05
CA LEU A 19 -9.07 7.40 15.24
C LEU A 19 -8.44 6.07 15.66
N PRO A 20 -8.54 5.67 16.95
CA PRO A 20 -8.21 4.31 17.38
C PRO A 20 -8.99 3.29 16.55
N MET A 21 -8.32 2.22 16.12
CA MET A 21 -8.95 1.19 15.30
C MET A 21 -8.42 -0.20 15.64
N GLU A 22 -9.30 -1.18 15.57
CA GLU A 22 -8.95 -2.59 15.63
C GLU A 22 -8.70 -3.11 14.21
N ILE A 23 -7.57 -3.79 14.00
CA ILE A 23 -7.23 -4.42 12.73
C ILE A 23 -7.71 -5.86 12.78
N LYS A 24 -8.69 -6.21 11.94
CA LYS A 24 -9.22 -7.55 11.81
C LYS A 24 -8.76 -8.15 10.49
N LEU A 25 -8.07 -9.27 10.57
CA LEU A 25 -7.69 -10.07 9.41
C LEU A 25 -8.59 -11.30 9.31
N PRO A 26 -8.96 -11.72 8.11
CA PRO A 26 -9.62 -13.01 7.92
C PRO A 26 -8.67 -14.15 8.26
N GLU A 27 -9.25 -15.31 8.60
CA GLU A 27 -8.47 -16.51 8.88
C GLU A 27 -7.59 -16.91 7.69
N GLY A 28 -6.39 -17.39 7.98
CA GLY A 28 -5.41 -17.77 6.97
C GLY A 28 -4.61 -16.61 6.37
N TYR A 29 -4.76 -15.39 6.88
CA TYR A 29 -3.98 -14.24 6.43
C TYR A 29 -3.23 -13.58 7.57
N SER A 30 -2.06 -13.03 7.25
CA SER A 30 -1.29 -12.18 8.16
C SER A 30 -0.75 -10.95 7.44
N ILE A 31 -0.29 -9.95 8.21
CA ILE A 31 0.42 -8.79 7.67
C ILE A 31 1.82 -8.78 8.25
N ARG A 32 2.81 -8.61 7.37
CA ARG A 32 4.21 -8.42 7.73
C ARG A 32 4.84 -7.25 6.98
N THR A 33 5.97 -6.78 7.45
CA THR A 33 6.80 -5.82 6.72
C THR A 33 7.59 -6.51 5.61
N TYR A 34 8.15 -5.69 4.72
CA TYR A 34 9.04 -6.09 3.65
C TYR A 34 10.21 -6.95 4.17
N GLN A 35 10.61 -7.91 3.38
CA GLN A 35 11.83 -8.70 3.53
C GLN A 35 12.60 -8.73 2.20
N PRO A 36 13.96 -8.72 2.23
CA PRO A 36 14.75 -8.82 1.01
C PRO A 36 14.32 -10.02 0.15
N GLY A 37 14.03 -9.76 -1.13
CA GLY A 37 13.53 -10.75 -2.07
C GLY A 37 12.02 -10.63 -2.38
N ASP A 38 11.28 -9.78 -1.67
CA ASP A 38 9.85 -9.57 -1.92
C ASP A 38 9.55 -8.74 -3.20
N GLU A 39 10.57 -8.15 -3.82
CA GLU A 39 10.44 -7.23 -4.96
C GLU A 39 9.74 -7.90 -6.15
N ASP A 40 10.06 -9.15 -6.42
CA ASP A 40 9.46 -9.91 -7.52
C ASP A 40 7.99 -10.20 -7.26
N ALA A 41 7.64 -10.56 -6.02
CA ALA A 41 6.26 -10.81 -5.63
C ALA A 41 5.43 -9.52 -5.65
N TRP A 42 6.00 -8.38 -5.23
CA TRP A 42 5.34 -7.08 -5.34
C TRP A 42 5.11 -6.70 -6.81
N ALA A 43 6.11 -6.88 -7.69
CA ALA A 43 5.98 -6.61 -9.12
C ALA A 43 4.87 -7.47 -9.74
N ALA A 44 4.81 -8.77 -9.40
CA ALA A 44 3.75 -9.66 -9.85
C ALA A 44 2.36 -9.19 -9.38
N LEU A 45 2.23 -8.75 -8.13
CA LEU A 45 1.00 -8.19 -7.59
C LEU A 45 0.56 -6.94 -8.37
N MET A 46 1.48 -6.00 -8.68
CA MET A 46 1.16 -4.80 -9.44
C MET A 46 0.70 -5.10 -10.87
N CYS A 47 1.29 -6.11 -11.50
CA CYS A 47 0.83 -6.59 -12.80
C CYS A 47 -0.55 -7.27 -12.70
N ALA A 48 -0.79 -8.08 -11.66
CA ALA A 48 -2.06 -8.78 -11.46
C ALA A 48 -3.24 -7.82 -11.25
N VAL A 49 -3.01 -6.68 -10.58
CA VAL A 49 -4.05 -5.63 -10.39
C VAL A 49 -4.17 -4.69 -11.61
N GLY A 50 -3.27 -4.79 -12.59
CA GLY A 50 -3.31 -4.01 -13.83
C GLY A 50 -2.71 -2.60 -13.73
N GLU A 51 -1.99 -2.32 -12.66
CA GLU A 51 -1.29 -1.03 -12.48
C GLU A 51 0.02 -0.99 -13.28
N GLN A 52 0.68 -2.13 -13.45
CA GLN A 52 1.90 -2.29 -14.23
C GLN A 52 1.71 -3.33 -15.34
N THR A 53 2.40 -3.14 -16.46
CA THR A 53 2.35 -4.06 -17.62
C THR A 53 3.62 -4.89 -17.77
N SER A 54 4.68 -4.52 -17.05
CA SER A 54 6.00 -5.16 -17.10
C SER A 54 6.48 -5.48 -15.68
N LEU A 55 6.84 -6.73 -15.43
CA LEU A 55 7.43 -7.17 -14.16
C LEU A 55 8.76 -6.48 -13.88
N ILE A 56 9.58 -6.28 -14.92
CA ILE A 56 10.89 -5.65 -14.81
C ILE A 56 10.74 -4.19 -14.40
N ASP A 57 9.82 -3.46 -15.05
CA ASP A 57 9.60 -2.04 -14.76
C ASP A 57 9.01 -1.86 -13.36
N ALA A 58 8.04 -2.70 -12.99
CA ALA A 58 7.46 -2.72 -11.65
C ALA A 58 8.53 -2.96 -10.56
N LYS A 59 9.40 -3.95 -10.77
CA LYS A 59 10.49 -4.25 -9.85
C LYS A 59 11.49 -3.09 -9.76
N ASN A 60 11.88 -2.52 -10.90
CA ASN A 60 12.80 -1.38 -10.95
C ASN A 60 12.21 -0.15 -10.21
N GLU A 61 10.92 0.15 -10.44
CA GLU A 61 10.24 1.23 -9.72
C GLU A 61 10.26 0.98 -8.21
N PHE A 62 9.94 -0.24 -7.77
CA PHE A 62 9.94 -0.59 -6.35
C PHE A 62 11.32 -0.37 -5.72
N VAL A 63 12.37 -0.92 -6.34
CA VAL A 63 13.74 -0.81 -5.84
C VAL A 63 14.20 0.65 -5.79
N GLN A 64 14.02 1.39 -6.89
CA GLN A 64 14.49 2.77 -6.99
C GLN A 64 13.74 3.73 -6.06
N ARG A 65 12.44 3.51 -5.87
CA ARG A 65 11.59 4.45 -5.14
C ARG A 65 11.49 4.15 -3.65
N TYR A 66 11.49 2.87 -3.27
CA TYR A 66 11.18 2.47 -1.89
C TYR A 66 12.35 1.81 -1.17
N LEU A 67 13.27 1.18 -1.87
CA LEU A 67 14.44 0.54 -1.24
C LEU A 67 15.68 1.45 -1.24
N ALA A 68 15.67 2.55 -1.97
CA ALA A 68 16.74 3.54 -1.93
C ALA A 68 16.86 4.23 -0.56
N ASP A 69 15.77 4.27 0.20
CA ASP A 69 15.74 4.77 1.58
C ASP A 69 15.44 3.62 2.55
N ALA A 70 16.45 3.20 3.30
CA ALA A 70 16.32 2.11 4.27
C ALA A 70 15.23 2.37 5.33
N ALA A 71 14.92 3.63 5.65
CA ALA A 71 13.86 3.98 6.58
C ALA A 71 12.45 3.64 6.05
N LEU A 72 12.30 3.39 4.76
CA LEU A 72 11.02 3.00 4.16
C LEU A 72 10.76 1.49 4.26
N THR A 73 11.75 0.65 4.43
CA THR A 73 11.58 -0.82 4.44
C THR A 73 10.63 -1.30 5.54
N ASP A 74 10.69 -0.71 6.73
CA ASP A 74 9.79 -1.01 7.85
C ASP A 74 8.38 -0.41 7.68
N ARG A 75 8.17 0.33 6.61
CA ARG A 75 6.92 1.03 6.28
C ARG A 75 6.18 0.41 5.10
N ILE A 76 6.74 -0.65 4.52
CA ILE A 76 6.14 -1.44 3.44
C ILE A 76 5.47 -2.65 4.08
N PHE A 77 4.16 -2.77 3.92
CA PHE A 77 3.36 -3.85 4.50
C PHE A 77 2.80 -4.75 3.42
N PHE A 78 2.92 -6.06 3.65
CA PHE A 78 2.36 -7.08 2.79
C PHE A 78 1.33 -7.92 3.54
N ALA A 79 0.17 -8.13 2.92
CA ALA A 79 -0.73 -9.20 3.31
C ALA A 79 -0.24 -10.50 2.66
N VAL A 80 -0.09 -11.53 3.47
CA VAL A 80 0.33 -12.87 3.03
C VAL A 80 -0.74 -13.90 3.38
N ASP A 81 -0.92 -14.88 2.51
CA ASP A 81 -1.82 -15.98 2.73
C ASP A 81 -1.19 -17.11 3.59
N SER A 82 -1.93 -18.20 3.82
CA SER A 82 -1.48 -19.35 4.59
C SER A 82 -0.29 -20.09 3.98
N ASN A 83 0.00 -19.88 2.69
CA ASN A 83 1.14 -20.46 1.99
C ASN A 83 2.36 -19.55 2.01
N GLY A 84 2.23 -18.34 2.59
CA GLY A 84 3.27 -17.33 2.61
C GLY A 84 3.35 -16.49 1.33
N ALA A 85 2.40 -16.62 0.40
CA ALA A 85 2.37 -15.81 -0.82
C ALA A 85 1.90 -14.37 -0.51
N ILE A 86 2.56 -13.37 -1.11
CA ILE A 86 2.14 -11.97 -1.04
C ILE A 86 0.91 -11.78 -1.92
N VAL A 87 -0.20 -11.42 -1.28
CA VAL A 87 -1.50 -11.21 -1.91
C VAL A 87 -2.05 -9.79 -1.75
N GLY A 88 -1.33 -8.94 -1.06
CA GLY A 88 -1.69 -7.53 -0.92
C GLY A 88 -0.51 -6.68 -0.47
N SER A 89 -0.57 -5.39 -0.74
CA SER A 89 0.46 -4.39 -0.44
C SER A 89 -0.16 -3.11 0.07
N ALA A 90 0.53 -2.42 0.96
CA ALA A 90 0.34 -1.00 1.26
C ALA A 90 1.64 -0.41 1.80
N ILE A 91 1.93 0.83 1.45
CA ILE A 91 3.14 1.53 1.88
C ILE A 91 2.74 2.78 2.66
N ALA A 92 3.20 2.88 3.91
CA ALA A 92 3.08 4.07 4.73
C ALA A 92 4.20 5.06 4.37
N TRP A 93 4.10 5.68 3.19
CA TRP A 93 5.13 6.54 2.68
C TRP A 93 5.14 7.88 3.42
N ALA A 94 6.30 8.23 3.95
CA ALA A 94 6.55 9.54 4.54
C ALA A 94 7.73 10.16 3.79
N HIS A 95 7.48 11.29 3.15
CA HIS A 95 8.50 12.02 2.42
C HIS A 95 8.47 13.47 2.90
N ASP A 96 9.58 13.94 3.40
CA ASP A 96 9.69 15.30 3.92
C ASP A 96 10.89 16.05 3.34
N PRO A 97 10.91 16.30 2.01
CA PRO A 97 12.02 17.05 1.39
C PRO A 97 12.06 18.53 1.78
N ARG A 98 11.01 19.02 2.48
CA ARG A 98 10.86 20.44 2.83
C ARG A 98 10.45 20.69 4.28
N GLY A 99 10.51 19.69 5.16
CA GLY A 99 10.03 19.79 6.55
C GLY A 99 8.51 19.93 6.68
N MET A 100 7.73 19.53 5.66
CA MET A 100 6.27 19.65 5.66
C MET A 100 5.54 18.40 6.17
N GLY A 101 6.26 17.33 6.47
CA GLY A 101 5.70 16.12 7.04
C GLY A 101 4.62 15.45 6.18
N VAL A 102 4.82 15.38 4.86
CA VAL A 102 3.82 14.77 3.96
C VAL A 102 3.79 13.26 4.15
N ARG A 103 2.63 12.74 4.53
CA ARG A 103 2.37 11.30 4.74
C ARG A 103 1.34 10.81 3.75
N VAL A 104 1.64 9.73 3.06
CA VAL A 104 0.78 9.20 2.00
C VAL A 104 0.61 7.69 2.13
N LEU A 105 -0.62 7.21 1.99
CA LEU A 105 -0.88 5.81 1.71
C LEU A 105 -0.57 5.54 0.23
N HIS A 106 0.43 4.70 -0.01
CA HIS A 106 0.88 4.36 -1.35
C HIS A 106 0.63 2.89 -1.66
N TRP A 107 0.37 2.59 -2.93
CA TRP A 107 0.29 1.23 -3.47
C TRP A 107 -0.56 0.28 -2.63
N VAL A 108 -1.77 0.75 -2.27
CA VAL A 108 -2.76 -0.12 -1.64
C VAL A 108 -3.37 -1.00 -2.73
N ALA A 109 -2.96 -2.26 -2.74
CA ALA A 109 -3.39 -3.24 -3.73
C ALA A 109 -3.70 -4.58 -3.07
N VAL A 110 -4.67 -5.31 -3.63
CA VAL A 110 -4.99 -6.69 -3.24
C VAL A 110 -5.21 -7.50 -4.51
N HIS A 111 -4.52 -8.64 -4.59
CA HIS A 111 -4.64 -9.57 -5.71
C HIS A 111 -6.11 -9.91 -5.99
N PRO A 112 -6.56 -9.93 -7.27
CA PRO A 112 -7.98 -10.12 -7.60
C PRO A 112 -8.66 -11.30 -6.92
N GLU A 113 -7.99 -12.43 -6.81
CA GLU A 113 -8.52 -13.66 -6.16
C GLU A 113 -8.64 -13.54 -4.63
N HIS A 114 -8.02 -12.53 -4.03
CA HIS A 114 -8.03 -12.30 -2.59
C HIS A 114 -8.81 -11.04 -2.18
N GLN A 115 -9.46 -10.36 -3.14
CA GLN A 115 -10.28 -9.19 -2.87
C GLN A 115 -11.57 -9.54 -2.11
N ARG A 116 -12.27 -8.50 -1.60
CA ARG A 116 -13.55 -8.59 -0.87
C ARG A 116 -13.51 -9.37 0.45
N LYS A 117 -12.31 -9.66 0.95
CA LYS A 117 -12.05 -10.34 2.22
C LYS A 117 -11.63 -9.38 3.35
N GLY A 118 -11.58 -8.08 3.09
CA GLY A 118 -11.17 -7.06 4.07
C GLY A 118 -9.67 -6.77 4.14
N LEU A 119 -8.84 -7.40 3.29
CA LEU A 119 -7.37 -7.25 3.33
C LEU A 119 -6.93 -5.81 3.03
N GLY A 120 -7.52 -5.14 2.04
CA GLY A 120 -7.20 -3.74 1.73
C GLY A 120 -7.49 -2.82 2.92
N LYS A 121 -8.62 -3.03 3.62
CA LYS A 121 -8.94 -2.29 4.84
C LYS A 121 -7.89 -2.53 5.92
N ALA A 122 -7.51 -3.78 6.17
CA ALA A 122 -6.52 -4.14 7.18
C ALA A 122 -5.14 -3.54 6.87
N LEU A 123 -4.71 -3.56 5.61
CA LEU A 123 -3.48 -2.92 5.15
C LEU A 123 -3.49 -1.40 5.38
N CYS A 124 -4.56 -0.71 4.97
CA CYS A 124 -4.72 0.73 5.23
C CYS A 124 -4.69 1.02 6.74
N GLN A 125 -5.40 0.24 7.54
CA GLN A 125 -5.42 0.40 9.00
C GLN A 125 -4.04 0.19 9.62
N THR A 126 -3.22 -0.72 9.09
CA THR A 126 -1.85 -0.96 9.54
C THR A 126 -0.98 0.27 9.28
N CYS A 127 -1.03 0.84 8.08
CA CYS A 127 -0.32 2.08 7.75
C CYS A 127 -0.80 3.27 8.62
N LEU A 128 -2.10 3.43 8.76
CA LEU A 128 -2.67 4.51 9.58
C LEU A 128 -2.28 4.37 11.06
N ARG A 129 -2.23 3.14 11.59
CA ARG A 129 -1.77 2.88 12.97
C ARG A 129 -0.31 3.29 13.16
N LEU A 130 0.56 3.06 12.17
CA LEU A 130 1.94 3.52 12.21
C LEU A 130 2.00 5.05 12.24
N PHE A 131 1.35 5.73 11.30
CA PHE A 131 1.29 7.20 11.27
C PHE A 131 0.75 7.81 12.56
N ARG A 132 -0.30 7.20 13.15
CA ARG A 132 -0.87 7.66 14.41
C ARG A 132 0.09 7.57 15.58
N ARG A 133 0.96 6.55 15.60
CA ARG A 133 1.98 6.38 16.64
C ARG A 133 3.10 7.41 16.53
N GLU A 134 3.43 7.81 15.30
CA GLU A 134 4.47 8.79 15.04
C GLU A 134 3.99 10.21 15.39
N ASP A 135 2.89 10.65 14.81
CA ASP A 135 2.25 11.93 15.10
C ASP A 135 0.81 11.93 14.58
N ASN A 136 -0.16 12.05 15.46
CA ASN A 136 -1.58 12.09 15.08
C ASN A 136 -2.08 13.49 14.70
N ALA A 137 -1.25 14.52 14.76
CA ALA A 137 -1.62 15.88 14.37
C ALA A 137 -1.40 16.13 12.86
N LEU A 138 -0.53 15.35 12.22
CA LEU A 138 -0.26 15.49 10.80
C LEU A 138 -1.28 14.72 9.94
N PRO A 139 -1.79 15.32 8.87
CA PRO A 139 -2.73 14.65 7.96
C PRO A 139 -2.06 13.53 7.16
N VAL A 140 -2.88 12.57 6.75
CA VAL A 140 -2.48 11.51 5.81
C VAL A 140 -3.26 11.69 4.52
N TYR A 141 -2.57 11.57 3.40
CA TYR A 141 -3.13 11.69 2.06
C TYR A 141 -3.17 10.33 1.34
N LEU A 142 -4.07 10.21 0.39
CA LEU A 142 -4.13 9.10 -0.55
C LEU A 142 -4.49 9.67 -1.93
N HIS A 143 -3.72 9.30 -2.94
CA HIS A 143 -4.03 9.58 -4.33
C HIS A 143 -4.67 8.35 -4.95
N THR A 144 -5.78 8.53 -5.64
CA THR A 144 -6.49 7.45 -6.32
C THR A 144 -7.13 7.93 -7.62
N GLN A 145 -7.74 7.01 -8.36
CA GLN A 145 -8.41 7.25 -9.62
C GLN A 145 -9.87 6.76 -9.53
N PRO A 146 -10.78 7.23 -10.41
CA PRO A 146 -12.19 6.86 -10.37
C PRO A 146 -12.49 5.36 -10.51
N TRP A 147 -11.58 4.60 -11.10
CA TRP A 147 -11.72 3.14 -11.28
C TRP A 147 -11.11 2.28 -10.16
N SER A 148 -10.53 2.90 -9.13
CA SER A 148 -9.90 2.22 -7.98
C SER A 148 -10.86 2.15 -6.80
N TRP A 149 -12.06 1.57 -7.00
CA TRP A 149 -13.11 1.46 -5.99
C TRP A 149 -13.53 0.01 -5.69
#